data_ec45e727bb1fc582a3cf1ad0509a3a7f
#
_entry.id   ec45e727bb1fc582a3cf1ad0509a3a7f
#
_cell.length_a   1.000
_cell.length_b   1.000
_cell.length_c   1.000
_cell.angle_alpha   90.00
_cell.angle_beta   90.00
_cell.angle_gamma   90.00
#
_symmetry.space_group_name_H-M   'P 1'
#
loop_
_entity.id
_entity.type
_entity.pdbx_description
1 polymer ?
#
loop_
_entity_poly.entity_id
_entity_poly.type
_entity_poly.pdbx_seq_one_letter_code
_entity_poly.pdbx_strand_id
1 'polypeptide(L)'
;MTSQDSAHNATPDDLLDTSAVIAATVHNAVEDAVAETIDAPMEKRHKTDDPSTLAERTTTVIRLGSLLLASGTGGYRVKRAIQRAAFALGIDRFDASVTLTNVTVTAYGKDDCRTLVSEAPAIGVNASRIEALERISRDISHGITNADLNDRIDHVVKGGKPLYGVWANGLASGFACAAFAVLNKFPPEALLFVLIGATLGQMT
;
A
#
# COMPACT_ATOMS: atom_id res chain seq x y z
N MET A 1 36.22 19.99 46.18
CA MET A 1 35.64 18.95 47.06
C MET A 1 34.19 18.83 46.72
N THR A 2 33.92 17.82 45.95
CA THR A 2 32.83 16.85 45.90
C THR A 2 31.42 17.40 45.86
N SER A 3 30.89 17.40 44.67
CA SER A 3 29.46 17.15 44.45
C SER A 3 29.35 16.05 43.40
N GLN A 4 29.17 14.86 43.90
CA GLN A 4 28.92 13.63 43.14
C GLN A 4 27.48 13.22 43.34
N ASP A 5 26.90 12.74 42.28
CA ASP A 5 25.84 11.73 42.19
C ASP A 5 24.48 12.02 42.84
N SER A 6 23.56 12.37 41.96
CA SER A 6 22.18 11.90 42.07
C SER A 6 21.82 11.19 40.77
N ALA A 7 22.34 9.98 40.57
CA ALA A 7 21.78 9.04 39.66
C ALA A 7 20.40 8.64 40.22
N HIS A 8 19.35 9.16 39.63
CA HIS A 8 17.96 8.83 39.96
C HIS A 8 17.74 7.35 39.65
N ASN A 9 17.76 6.53 40.68
CA ASN A 9 17.50 5.09 40.64
C ASN A 9 15.98 4.92 40.47
N ALA A 10 15.49 4.92 39.22
CA ALA A 10 14.10 4.64 38.91
C ALA A 10 13.77 3.21 39.37
N THR A 11 12.76 3.08 40.21
CA THR A 11 12.28 1.79 40.67
C THR A 11 11.54 1.05 39.56
N PRO A 12 11.45 -0.30 39.58
CA PRO A 12 10.66 -1.05 38.60
C PRO A 12 9.20 -0.60 38.52
N ASP A 13 8.63 -0.10 39.60
CA ASP A 13 7.26 0.42 39.66
C ASP A 13 7.12 1.75 38.87
N ASP A 14 8.12 2.62 38.92
CA ASP A 14 8.13 3.87 38.14
C ASP A 14 8.17 3.61 36.63
N LEU A 15 8.84 2.54 36.19
CA LEU A 15 8.90 2.14 34.79
C LEU A 15 7.57 1.56 34.30
N LEU A 16 6.87 0.82 35.15
CA LEU A 16 5.55 0.26 34.84
C LEU A 16 4.49 1.37 34.71
N ASP A 17 4.53 2.35 35.59
CA ASP A 17 3.62 3.50 35.54
C ASP A 17 3.89 4.36 34.27
N THR A 18 5.15 4.59 33.96
CA THR A 18 5.54 5.32 32.72
C THR A 18 5.08 4.59 31.45
N SER A 19 5.18 3.26 31.41
CA SER A 19 4.74 2.49 30.27
C SER A 19 3.23 2.51 30.08
N ALA A 20 2.48 2.47 31.18
CA ALA A 20 1.02 2.59 31.16
C ALA A 20 0.54 3.99 30.69
N VAL A 21 1.22 5.05 31.15
CA VAL A 21 0.95 6.42 30.72
C VAL A 21 1.25 6.60 29.21
N ILE A 22 2.38 6.08 28.73
CA ILE A 22 2.73 6.12 27.31
C ILE A 22 1.68 5.35 26.47
N ALA A 23 1.29 4.16 26.90
CA ALA A 23 0.30 3.34 26.21
C ALA A 23 -1.07 4.05 26.15
N ALA A 24 -1.52 4.66 27.25
CA ALA A 24 -2.76 5.43 27.27
C ALA A 24 -2.68 6.69 26.38
N THR A 25 -1.54 7.40 26.40
CA THR A 25 -1.34 8.59 25.58
C THR A 25 -1.32 8.22 24.09
N VAL A 26 -0.67 7.13 23.72
CA VAL A 26 -0.65 6.64 22.32
C VAL A 26 -2.04 6.17 21.90
N HIS A 27 -2.77 5.47 22.77
CA HIS A 27 -4.14 5.02 22.51
C HIS A 27 -5.06 6.21 22.24
N ASN A 28 -5.05 7.21 23.11
CA ASN A 28 -5.87 8.42 22.95
C ASN A 28 -5.48 9.22 21.68
N ALA A 29 -4.17 9.35 21.41
CA ALA A 29 -3.71 10.02 20.21
C ALA A 29 -4.12 9.29 18.92
N VAL A 30 -4.17 7.96 18.96
CA VAL A 30 -4.65 7.14 17.84
C VAL A 30 -6.17 7.27 17.69
N GLU A 31 -6.92 7.25 18.79
CA GLU A 31 -8.37 7.45 18.77
C GLU A 31 -8.75 8.84 18.25
N ASP A 32 -8.06 9.90 18.71
CA ASP A 32 -8.26 11.26 18.23
C ASP A 32 -7.93 11.41 16.75
N ALA A 33 -6.81 10.83 16.29
CA ALA A 33 -6.44 10.82 14.87
C ALA A 33 -7.42 10.01 14.00
N VAL A 34 -7.99 8.94 14.54
CA VAL A 34 -9.02 8.14 13.85
C VAL A 34 -10.35 8.91 13.83
N ALA A 35 -10.73 9.56 14.92
CA ALA A 35 -11.93 10.38 15.00
C ALA A 35 -11.86 11.58 14.05
N GLU A 36 -10.71 12.28 14.00
CA GLU A 36 -10.49 13.38 13.07
C GLU A 36 -10.54 12.91 11.59
N THR A 37 -10.10 11.68 11.32
CA THR A 37 -10.17 11.09 9.98
C THR A 37 -11.59 10.67 9.60
N ILE A 38 -12.44 10.31 10.59
CA ILE A 38 -13.83 9.90 10.39
C ILE A 38 -14.77 11.11 10.29
N ASP A 39 -14.49 12.17 11.05
CA ASP A 39 -15.29 13.41 11.12
C ASP A 39 -14.81 14.51 10.15
N ALA A 40 -13.84 14.22 9.28
CA ALA A 40 -13.47 15.16 8.22
C ALA A 40 -14.75 15.58 7.47
N PRO A 41 -15.09 16.89 7.41
CA PRO A 41 -16.33 17.35 6.81
C PRO A 41 -16.45 16.77 5.41
N MET A 42 -17.57 16.14 5.10
CA MET A 42 -17.90 15.70 3.75
C MET A 42 -17.86 16.93 2.81
N GLU A 43 -16.68 17.17 2.26
CA GLU A 43 -16.45 18.29 1.37
C GLU A 43 -17.38 18.14 0.16
N LYS A 44 -18.11 19.21 -0.03
CA LYS A 44 -19.12 19.50 -1.06
C LYS A 44 -19.18 18.50 -2.21
N ARG A 45 -20.31 17.82 -2.24
CA ARG A 45 -20.83 17.00 -3.33
C ARG A 45 -20.44 17.57 -4.70
N HIS A 46 -19.36 17.09 -5.28
CA HIS A 46 -19.04 17.39 -6.66
C HIS A 46 -19.94 16.52 -7.54
N LYS A 47 -20.91 17.14 -8.18
CA LYS A 47 -21.80 16.48 -9.14
C LYS A 47 -20.94 16.11 -10.34
N THR A 48 -20.48 14.89 -10.40
CA THR A 48 -19.77 14.37 -11.57
C THR A 48 -20.82 14.17 -12.68
N ASP A 49 -20.65 14.83 -13.82
CA ASP A 49 -21.49 14.62 -15.01
C ASP A 49 -21.18 13.28 -15.71
N ASP A 50 -20.62 12.33 -15.00
CA ASP A 50 -20.30 11.00 -15.49
C ASP A 50 -21.58 10.15 -15.54
N PRO A 51 -21.99 9.66 -16.72
CA PRO A 51 -23.19 8.85 -16.89
C PRO A 51 -23.08 7.44 -16.30
N SER A 52 -21.90 7.06 -15.79
CA SER A 52 -21.68 5.74 -15.23
C SER A 52 -22.49 5.47 -13.96
N THR A 53 -22.95 4.25 -13.82
CA THR A 53 -23.70 3.78 -12.65
C THR A 53 -22.79 3.60 -11.42
N LEU A 54 -23.38 3.59 -10.22
CA LEU A 54 -22.65 3.27 -8.98
C LEU A 54 -21.92 1.92 -9.10
N ALA A 55 -22.55 0.94 -9.74
CA ALA A 55 -21.99 -0.39 -9.94
C ALA A 55 -20.71 -0.36 -10.80
N GLU A 56 -20.73 0.40 -11.91
CA GLU A 56 -19.57 0.54 -12.80
C GLU A 56 -18.42 1.26 -12.10
N ARG A 57 -18.68 2.37 -11.41
CA ARG A 57 -17.69 3.11 -10.63
C ARG A 57 -17.05 2.22 -9.55
N THR A 58 -17.89 1.48 -8.81
CA THR A 58 -17.39 0.56 -7.77
C THR A 58 -16.54 -0.55 -8.37
N THR A 59 -16.90 -1.07 -9.55
CA THR A 59 -16.12 -2.09 -10.27
C THR A 59 -14.74 -1.57 -10.68
N THR A 60 -14.66 -0.33 -11.16
CA THR A 60 -13.37 0.29 -11.51
C THR A 60 -12.49 0.50 -10.28
N VAL A 61 -13.08 0.94 -9.18
CA VAL A 61 -12.35 1.16 -7.92
C VAL A 61 -11.80 -0.14 -7.36
N ILE A 62 -12.60 -1.20 -7.30
CA ILE A 62 -12.13 -2.49 -6.78
C ILE A 62 -11.07 -3.12 -7.69
N ARG A 63 -11.20 -2.94 -9.02
CA ARG A 63 -10.20 -3.37 -9.99
C ARG A 63 -8.84 -2.71 -9.73
N LEU A 64 -8.81 -1.40 -9.50
CA LEU A 64 -7.59 -0.68 -9.12
C LEU A 64 -6.98 -1.27 -7.84
N GLY A 65 -7.80 -1.53 -6.83
CA GLY A 65 -7.38 -2.12 -5.55
C GLY A 65 -6.78 -3.51 -5.71
N SER A 66 -7.44 -4.38 -6.46
CA SER A 66 -6.96 -5.75 -6.72
C SER A 66 -5.66 -5.78 -7.49
N LEU A 67 -5.47 -4.88 -8.46
CA LEU A 67 -4.23 -4.76 -9.22
C LEU A 67 -3.07 -4.24 -8.37
N LEU A 68 -3.32 -3.28 -7.48
CA LEU A 68 -2.33 -2.81 -6.51
C LEU A 68 -1.92 -3.91 -5.55
N LEU A 69 -2.89 -4.65 -4.99
CA LEU A 69 -2.65 -5.75 -4.07
C LEU A 69 -1.86 -6.88 -4.76
N ALA A 70 -2.27 -7.27 -5.96
CA ALA A 70 -1.57 -8.26 -6.79
C ALA A 70 -0.14 -7.86 -7.14
N SER A 71 0.14 -6.56 -7.22
CA SER A 71 1.49 -6.03 -7.47
C SER A 71 2.36 -5.97 -6.22
N GLY A 72 1.86 -6.40 -5.05
CA GLY A 72 2.60 -6.43 -3.78
C GLY A 72 2.51 -5.14 -2.96
N THR A 73 1.53 -4.28 -3.24
CA THR A 73 1.30 -3.07 -2.44
C THR A 73 0.70 -3.42 -1.07
N GLY A 74 1.22 -2.84 0.00
CA GLY A 74 0.68 -3.03 1.34
C GLY A 74 -0.78 -2.55 1.48
N GLY A 75 -1.61 -3.27 2.26
CA GLY A 75 -3.05 -3.06 2.36
C GLY A 75 -3.47 -1.63 2.69
N TYR A 76 -2.73 -0.94 3.57
CA TYR A 76 -2.99 0.48 3.89
C TYR A 76 -2.88 1.40 2.66
N ARG A 77 -1.85 1.18 1.83
CA ARG A 77 -1.65 1.96 0.59
C ARG A 77 -2.74 1.66 -0.43
N VAL A 78 -3.14 0.39 -0.54
CA VAL A 78 -4.28 -0.02 -1.38
C VAL A 78 -5.54 0.69 -0.93
N LYS A 79 -5.87 0.65 0.37
CA LYS A 79 -7.06 1.31 0.93
C LYS A 79 -7.09 2.80 0.60
N ARG A 80 -5.98 3.52 0.82
CA ARG A 80 -5.87 4.94 0.47
C ARG A 80 -6.06 5.21 -1.02
N ALA A 81 -5.50 4.36 -1.88
CA ALA A 81 -5.61 4.53 -3.33
C ALA A 81 -7.05 4.37 -3.81
N ILE A 82 -7.75 3.32 -3.36
CA ILE A 82 -9.15 3.08 -3.76
C ILE A 82 -10.11 4.11 -3.17
N GLN A 83 -9.86 4.62 -1.97
CA GLN A 83 -10.66 5.71 -1.40
C GLN A 83 -10.56 6.99 -2.23
N ARG A 84 -9.34 7.38 -2.64
CA ARG A 84 -9.16 8.55 -3.53
C ARG A 84 -9.89 8.36 -4.85
N ALA A 85 -9.78 7.17 -5.46
CA ALA A 85 -10.46 6.86 -6.71
C ALA A 85 -11.98 6.91 -6.55
N ALA A 86 -12.53 6.37 -5.46
CA ALA A 86 -13.96 6.41 -5.17
C ALA A 86 -14.48 7.84 -5.05
N PHE A 87 -13.80 8.69 -4.28
CA PHE A 87 -14.21 10.10 -4.12
C PHE A 87 -14.06 10.89 -5.42
N ALA A 88 -13.01 10.63 -6.21
CA ALA A 88 -12.83 11.29 -7.50
C ALA A 88 -13.92 10.93 -8.52
N LEU A 89 -14.46 9.70 -8.44
CA LEU A 89 -15.60 9.25 -9.23
C LEU A 89 -16.96 9.68 -8.65
N GLY A 90 -16.98 10.50 -7.60
CA GLY A 90 -18.22 11.02 -7.00
C GLY A 90 -18.98 10.00 -6.14
N ILE A 91 -18.30 9.01 -5.56
CA ILE A 91 -18.88 8.13 -4.56
C ILE A 91 -18.74 8.82 -3.19
N ASP A 92 -19.86 9.29 -2.63
CA ASP A 92 -19.88 10.10 -1.42
C ASP A 92 -19.47 9.31 -0.16
N ARG A 93 -19.89 8.06 -0.06
CA ARG A 93 -19.58 7.19 1.06
C ARG A 93 -19.03 5.85 0.57
N PHE A 94 -17.87 5.49 1.08
CA PHE A 94 -17.11 4.34 0.62
C PHE A 94 -16.37 3.68 1.77
N ASP A 95 -16.68 2.40 2.01
CA ASP A 95 -16.01 1.57 2.98
C ASP A 95 -15.14 0.52 2.27
N ALA A 96 -13.96 0.26 2.78
CA ALA A 96 -13.06 -0.72 2.20
C ALA A 96 -12.33 -1.52 3.27
N SER A 97 -12.27 -2.83 3.05
CA SER A 97 -11.47 -3.78 3.80
C SER A 97 -10.48 -4.46 2.85
N VAL A 98 -9.21 -4.49 3.24
CA VAL A 98 -8.15 -5.11 2.44
C VAL A 98 -7.45 -6.15 3.29
N THR A 99 -7.47 -7.40 2.84
CA THR A 99 -6.74 -8.52 3.42
C THR A 99 -5.51 -8.85 2.57
N LEU A 100 -4.78 -9.91 2.88
CA LEU A 100 -3.62 -10.32 2.08
C LEU A 100 -3.99 -10.76 0.66
N THR A 101 -5.19 -11.33 0.47
CA THR A 101 -5.62 -11.92 -0.80
C THR A 101 -6.84 -11.27 -1.41
N ASN A 102 -7.63 -10.51 -0.62
CA ASN A 102 -8.91 -9.99 -1.04
C ASN A 102 -9.05 -8.50 -0.77
N VAL A 103 -9.77 -7.84 -1.66
CA VAL A 103 -10.28 -6.48 -1.47
C VAL A 103 -11.80 -6.54 -1.43
N THR A 104 -12.39 -6.04 -0.38
CA THR A 104 -13.83 -5.86 -0.24
C THR A 104 -14.14 -4.38 -0.19
N VAL A 105 -15.10 -3.94 -0.98
CA VAL A 105 -15.52 -2.55 -1.01
C VAL A 105 -17.04 -2.46 -0.91
N THR A 106 -17.53 -1.45 -0.20
CA THR A 106 -18.93 -1.09 -0.14
C THR A 106 -19.08 0.38 -0.50
N ALA A 107 -19.75 0.65 -1.59
CA ALA A 107 -20.08 1.99 -2.07
C ALA A 107 -21.55 2.29 -1.80
N TYR A 108 -21.84 3.46 -1.28
CA TYR A 108 -23.18 3.92 -0.98
C TYR A 108 -23.54 5.06 -1.93
N GLY A 109 -24.62 4.88 -2.66
CA GLY A 109 -25.29 5.92 -3.43
C GLY A 109 -26.43 6.55 -2.64
N LYS A 110 -27.26 7.37 -3.30
CA LYS A 110 -28.44 7.99 -2.65
C LYS A 110 -29.49 6.95 -2.27
N ASP A 111 -29.80 6.04 -3.21
CA ASP A 111 -30.87 5.04 -3.07
C ASP A 111 -30.37 3.60 -3.34
N ASP A 112 -29.07 3.45 -3.54
CA ASP A 112 -28.41 2.16 -3.85
C ASP A 112 -27.16 1.96 -3.01
N CYS A 113 -26.84 0.70 -2.76
CA CYS A 113 -25.64 0.28 -2.05
C CYS A 113 -25.04 -0.93 -2.77
N ARG A 114 -23.74 -0.87 -3.04
CA ARG A 114 -23.03 -1.93 -3.74
C ARG A 114 -21.85 -2.43 -2.94
N THR A 115 -21.87 -3.73 -2.62
CA THR A 115 -20.73 -4.43 -2.05
C THR A 115 -20.13 -5.36 -3.09
N LEU A 116 -18.84 -5.24 -3.31
CA LEU A 116 -18.06 -6.10 -4.20
C LEU A 116 -16.89 -6.70 -3.44
N VAL A 117 -16.56 -7.94 -3.79
CA VAL A 117 -15.37 -8.65 -3.31
C VAL A 117 -14.55 -9.05 -4.53
N SER A 118 -13.25 -8.81 -4.48
CA SER A 118 -12.33 -9.23 -5.53
C SER A 118 -11.11 -9.89 -4.91
N GLU A 119 -10.78 -11.07 -5.38
CA GLU A 119 -9.52 -11.72 -5.06
C GLU A 119 -8.39 -11.08 -5.87
N ALA A 120 -7.24 -10.89 -5.23
CA ALA A 120 -6.05 -10.50 -5.94
C ALA A 120 -5.57 -11.70 -6.79
N PRO A 121 -5.33 -11.52 -8.08
CA PRO A 121 -4.63 -12.54 -8.86
C PRO A 121 -3.25 -12.77 -8.24
N ALA A 122 -2.55 -13.84 -8.66
CA ALA A 122 -1.28 -14.26 -8.07
C ALA A 122 -0.37 -13.08 -7.67
N ILE A 123 -0.04 -13.01 -6.38
CA ILE A 123 0.71 -11.89 -5.80
C ILE A 123 2.16 -11.98 -6.25
N GLY A 124 2.64 -10.94 -6.89
CA GLY A 124 4.03 -10.80 -7.28
C GLY A 124 4.49 -9.36 -7.10
N VAL A 125 5.72 -9.16 -6.60
CA VAL A 125 6.25 -7.80 -6.42
C VAL A 125 6.66 -7.20 -7.76
N ASN A 126 5.93 -6.19 -8.20
CA ASN A 126 6.25 -5.42 -9.40
C ASN A 126 6.26 -3.91 -9.08
N ALA A 127 7.45 -3.42 -8.71
CA ALA A 127 7.63 -2.04 -8.28
C ALA A 127 7.20 -1.01 -9.33
N SER A 128 7.48 -1.25 -10.60
CA SER A 128 7.09 -0.36 -11.71
C SER A 128 5.58 -0.27 -11.85
N ARG A 129 4.88 -1.40 -11.68
CA ARG A 129 3.42 -1.45 -11.74
C ARG A 129 2.79 -0.76 -10.53
N ILE A 130 3.37 -0.96 -9.34
CA ILE A 130 2.96 -0.26 -8.12
C ILE A 130 3.05 1.23 -8.33
N GLU A 131 4.21 1.73 -8.78
CA GLU A 131 4.43 3.15 -9.00
C GLU A 131 3.44 3.73 -10.01
N ALA A 132 3.22 3.06 -11.15
CA ALA A 132 2.30 3.53 -12.18
C ALA A 132 0.85 3.59 -11.68
N LEU A 133 0.36 2.55 -10.98
CA LEU A 133 -1.00 2.53 -10.43
C LEU A 133 -1.18 3.54 -9.28
N GLU A 134 -0.17 3.72 -8.44
CA GLU A 134 -0.21 4.73 -7.39
C GLU A 134 -0.16 6.14 -7.95
N ARG A 135 0.59 6.36 -9.03
CA ARG A 135 0.60 7.64 -9.73
C ARG A 135 -0.80 7.97 -10.25
N ILE A 136 -1.49 7.02 -10.89
CA ILE A 136 -2.90 7.19 -11.27
C ILE A 136 -3.72 7.66 -10.07
N SER A 137 -3.62 6.96 -8.93
CA SER A 137 -4.37 7.30 -7.72
C SER A 137 -4.00 8.66 -7.11
N ARG A 138 -2.77 9.13 -7.28
CA ARG A 138 -2.33 10.45 -6.80
C ARG A 138 -2.75 11.59 -7.73
N ASP A 139 -2.68 11.33 -9.03
CA ASP A 139 -2.94 12.33 -10.08
C ASP A 139 -4.42 12.39 -10.48
N ILE A 140 -5.26 11.60 -9.83
CA ILE A 140 -6.70 11.66 -10.01
C ILE A 140 -7.21 13.03 -9.51
N SER A 141 -7.77 13.80 -10.44
CA SER A 141 -8.52 15.01 -10.12
C SER A 141 -9.99 14.68 -9.84
N HIS A 142 -10.64 15.49 -9.01
CA HIS A 142 -12.09 15.41 -8.84
C HIS A 142 -12.79 15.62 -10.20
N GLY A 143 -13.76 14.75 -10.49
CA GLY A 143 -14.52 14.82 -11.74
C GLY A 143 -13.93 14.02 -12.90
N ILE A 144 -12.97 13.14 -12.64
CA ILE A 144 -12.54 12.16 -13.63
C ILE A 144 -13.70 11.24 -14.00
N THR A 145 -13.84 10.90 -15.29
CA THR A 145 -14.85 9.94 -15.72
C THR A 145 -14.42 8.49 -15.42
N ASN A 146 -15.40 7.60 -15.23
CA ASN A 146 -15.14 6.20 -15.03
C ASN A 146 -14.39 5.56 -16.22
N ALA A 147 -14.70 5.99 -17.44
CA ALA A 147 -14.03 5.57 -18.67
C ALA A 147 -12.55 5.96 -18.67
N ASP A 148 -12.22 7.22 -18.36
CA ASP A 148 -10.83 7.71 -18.31
C ASP A 148 -10.00 6.97 -17.28
N LEU A 149 -10.58 6.68 -16.10
CA LEU A 149 -9.88 5.94 -15.07
C LEU A 149 -9.59 4.50 -15.52
N ASN A 150 -10.57 3.82 -16.14
CA ASN A 150 -10.39 2.49 -16.69
C ASN A 150 -9.32 2.47 -17.78
N ASP A 151 -9.32 3.44 -18.69
CA ASP A 151 -8.32 3.53 -19.76
C ASP A 151 -6.91 3.71 -19.22
N ARG A 152 -6.74 4.56 -18.20
CA ARG A 152 -5.45 4.72 -17.52
C ARG A 152 -4.97 3.42 -16.87
N ILE A 153 -5.87 2.70 -16.19
CA ILE A 153 -5.57 1.38 -15.61
C ILE A 153 -5.19 0.38 -16.70
N ASP A 154 -5.94 0.35 -17.81
CA ASP A 154 -5.68 -0.52 -18.95
C ASP A 154 -4.30 -0.26 -19.57
N HIS A 155 -3.90 1.00 -19.71
CA HIS A 155 -2.58 1.36 -20.19
C HIS A 155 -1.47 0.77 -19.31
N VAL A 156 -1.61 0.82 -18.00
CA VAL A 156 -0.63 0.23 -17.07
C VAL A 156 -0.63 -1.29 -17.16
N VAL A 157 -1.81 -1.92 -17.26
CA VAL A 157 -1.93 -3.38 -17.37
C VAL A 157 -1.33 -3.91 -18.67
N LYS A 158 -1.63 -3.25 -19.80
CA LYS A 158 -1.15 -3.63 -21.14
C LYS A 158 0.32 -3.25 -21.38
N GLY A 159 0.76 -2.13 -20.78
CA GLY A 159 2.13 -1.62 -20.90
C GLY A 159 3.16 -2.32 -20.03
N GLY A 160 2.76 -3.25 -19.18
CA GLY A 160 3.58 -3.89 -18.16
C GLY A 160 4.63 -4.87 -18.66
N LYS A 161 5.43 -4.49 -19.67
CA LYS A 161 6.66 -5.22 -19.99
C LYS A 161 7.64 -5.02 -18.81
N PRO A 162 8.29 -6.10 -18.33
CA PRO A 162 9.33 -5.95 -17.31
C PRO A 162 10.41 -5.00 -17.83
N LEU A 163 10.75 -3.99 -17.02
CA LEU A 163 11.77 -2.98 -17.35
C LEU A 163 13.14 -3.63 -17.60
N TYR A 164 13.40 -4.74 -16.94
CA TYR A 164 14.66 -5.47 -17.04
C TYR A 164 14.42 -6.91 -17.48
N GLY A 165 15.26 -7.40 -18.36
CA GLY A 165 15.24 -8.80 -18.77
C GLY A 165 15.62 -9.73 -17.63
N VAL A 166 15.24 -10.99 -17.73
CA VAL A 166 15.51 -12.05 -16.73
C VAL A 166 17.00 -12.11 -16.38
N TRP A 167 17.89 -11.95 -17.36
CA TRP A 167 19.34 -11.93 -17.17
C TRP A 167 19.83 -10.75 -16.33
N ALA A 168 19.30 -9.55 -16.58
CA ALA A 168 19.68 -8.36 -15.82
C ALA A 168 19.24 -8.47 -14.35
N ASN A 169 18.03 -8.96 -14.11
CA ASN A 169 17.54 -9.21 -12.76
C ASN A 169 18.32 -10.31 -12.04
N GLY A 170 18.63 -11.41 -12.75
CA GLY A 170 19.44 -12.50 -12.19
C GLY A 170 20.83 -12.04 -11.77
N LEU A 171 21.53 -11.33 -12.65
CA LEU A 171 22.86 -10.78 -12.33
C LEU A 171 22.82 -9.78 -11.19
N ALA A 172 21.86 -8.84 -11.20
CA ALA A 172 21.71 -7.87 -10.12
C ALA A 172 21.46 -8.55 -8.76
N SER A 173 20.62 -9.58 -8.73
CA SER A 173 20.37 -10.40 -7.54
C SER A 173 21.62 -11.14 -7.09
N GLY A 174 22.35 -11.75 -8.01
CA GLY A 174 23.62 -12.44 -7.72
C GLY A 174 24.65 -11.52 -7.09
N PHE A 175 24.86 -10.34 -7.67
CA PHE A 175 25.79 -9.35 -7.10
C PHE A 175 25.33 -8.82 -5.74
N ALA A 176 24.02 -8.58 -5.54
CA ALA A 176 23.50 -8.15 -4.25
C ALA A 176 23.70 -9.21 -3.17
N CYS A 177 23.44 -10.49 -3.48
CA CYS A 177 23.69 -11.60 -2.56
C CYS A 177 25.18 -11.79 -2.26
N ALA A 178 26.05 -11.66 -3.24
CA ALA A 178 27.50 -11.74 -3.05
C ALA A 178 28.00 -10.59 -2.15
N ALA A 179 27.52 -9.36 -2.39
CA ALA A 179 27.86 -8.22 -1.54
C ALA A 179 27.39 -8.42 -0.09
N PHE A 180 26.19 -8.98 0.10
CA PHE A 180 25.67 -9.31 1.42
C PHE A 180 26.50 -10.41 2.12
N ALA A 181 26.99 -11.41 1.37
CA ALA A 181 27.89 -12.44 1.88
C ALA A 181 29.23 -11.85 2.33
N VAL A 182 29.80 -10.88 1.60
CA VAL A 182 31.01 -10.14 2.02
C VAL A 182 30.76 -9.41 3.33
N LEU A 183 29.62 -8.74 3.47
CA LEU A 183 29.25 -8.03 4.71
C LEU A 183 29.19 -8.98 5.92
N ASN A 184 28.75 -10.21 5.69
CA ASN A 184 28.68 -11.27 6.70
C ASN A 184 29.99 -12.04 6.89
N LYS A 185 31.11 -11.57 6.29
CA LYS A 185 32.45 -12.16 6.41
C LYS A 185 32.52 -13.61 5.94
N PHE A 186 31.76 -13.98 4.90
CA PHE A 186 31.89 -15.28 4.27
C PHE A 186 33.27 -15.41 3.57
N PRO A 187 33.84 -16.61 3.54
CA PRO A 187 35.13 -16.83 2.89
C PRO A 187 35.03 -16.51 1.38
N PRO A 188 36.09 -15.95 0.76
CA PRO A 188 36.07 -15.52 -0.65
C PRO A 188 35.67 -16.61 -1.63
N GLU A 189 36.01 -17.86 -1.32
CA GLU A 189 35.68 -19.03 -2.14
C GLU A 189 34.16 -19.27 -2.23
N ALA A 190 33.41 -18.95 -1.17
CA ALA A 190 31.97 -19.09 -1.15
C ALA A 190 31.24 -18.02 -2.00
N LEU A 191 31.86 -16.86 -2.23
CA LEU A 191 31.22 -15.74 -2.94
C LEU A 191 30.83 -16.10 -4.38
N LEU A 192 31.66 -16.88 -5.05
CA LEU A 192 31.37 -17.34 -6.40
C LEU A 192 30.14 -18.26 -6.44
N PHE A 193 30.03 -19.16 -5.49
CA PHE A 193 28.87 -20.06 -5.39
C PHE A 193 27.60 -19.32 -5.05
N VAL A 194 27.67 -18.32 -4.16
CA VAL A 194 26.54 -17.44 -3.81
C VAL A 194 26.09 -16.64 -5.03
N LEU A 195 27.02 -16.06 -5.78
CA LEU A 195 26.71 -15.28 -6.97
C LEU A 195 26.02 -16.16 -8.03
N ILE A 196 26.58 -17.32 -8.34
CA ILE A 196 26.01 -18.23 -9.35
C ILE A 196 24.65 -18.75 -8.87
N GLY A 197 24.56 -19.23 -7.63
CA GLY A 197 23.32 -19.78 -7.05
C GLY A 197 22.19 -18.77 -7.03
N ALA A 198 22.46 -17.53 -6.58
CA ALA A 198 21.46 -16.47 -6.53
C ALA A 198 21.05 -16.01 -7.93
N THR A 199 22.00 -15.94 -8.88
CA THR A 199 21.70 -15.61 -10.28
C THR A 199 20.77 -16.64 -10.92
N LEU A 200 21.08 -17.92 -10.79
CA LEU A 200 20.28 -19.01 -11.35
C LEU A 200 18.91 -19.12 -10.66
N GLY A 201 18.87 -18.99 -9.34
CA GLY A 201 17.62 -19.03 -8.56
C GLY A 201 16.65 -17.91 -8.91
N GLN A 202 17.15 -16.74 -9.31
CA GLN A 202 16.30 -15.62 -9.74
C GLN A 202 15.78 -15.78 -11.16
N MET A 203 16.36 -16.69 -11.96
CA MET A 203 15.96 -16.92 -13.36
C MET A 203 14.86 -17.99 -13.50
N THR A 204 14.59 -18.76 -12.45
CA THR A 204 13.52 -19.78 -12.39
C THR A 204 12.21 -19.17 -11.98
#